data_381b90afbb7a92a6a657290794acae86
#
_entry.id   381b90afbb7a92a6a657290794acae86
#
_cell.length_a   1.000
_cell.length_b   1.000
_cell.length_c   1.000
_cell.angle_alpha   90.00
_cell.angle_beta   90.00
_cell.angle_gamma   90.00
#
_symmetry.space_group_name_H-M   'P 1'
#
loop_
_entity.id
_entity.type
_entity.pdbx_description
1 polymer ?
#
loop_
_entity_poly.entity_id
_entity_poly.type
_entity_poly.pdbx_seq_one_letter_code
_entity_poly.pdbx_strand_id
1 'polypeptide(L)'
;SVAARGLGDVYKRQSLHISNNSDISNESTETIQVEFDGIVEDKHRSYMRGAYEGESVPEGTVRRNDRQWSAVSLEELTKIQESMELETTLTATTLTANLCFKGIPNFSQLPKGSQLCFPSGAILMVEDYNPPCSYMSEKIAQTHTTTSGQPPKRLAFVKAAKRLRGLVGVVDVVGVINAGDEVTVKVFDSSRLSAFLSKI
;
A
#
# COMPACT_ATOMS: atom_id res chain seq x y z
N SER A 1 -8.73 -5.74 34.94
CA SER A 1 -9.12 -4.62 34.08
C SER A 1 -9.12 -5.11 32.63
N VAL A 2 -10.32 -5.31 32.08
CA VAL A 2 -10.51 -5.65 30.67
C VAL A 2 -10.20 -4.38 29.88
N ALA A 3 -9.04 -4.31 29.24
CA ALA A 3 -8.71 -3.24 28.32
C ALA A 3 -9.79 -3.22 27.21
N ALA A 4 -10.34 -2.04 26.95
CA ALA A 4 -11.35 -1.82 25.92
C ALA A 4 -10.79 -2.24 24.55
N ARG A 5 -11.14 -3.44 24.08
CA ARG A 5 -10.89 -3.89 22.72
C ARG A 5 -11.88 -3.20 21.81
N GLY A 6 -11.44 -2.22 21.04
CA GLY A 6 -12.33 -1.73 20.00
C GLY A 6 -12.14 -0.31 19.48
N LEU A 7 -11.28 0.51 20.04
CA LEU A 7 -10.93 1.79 19.43
C LEU A 7 -9.59 1.62 18.70
N GLY A 8 -9.60 1.64 17.38
CA GLY A 8 -8.39 1.69 16.59
C GLY A 8 -7.64 3.00 16.80
N ASP A 9 -6.33 2.96 16.67
CA ASP A 9 -5.52 4.18 16.74
C ASP A 9 -5.82 5.09 15.55
N VAL A 10 -5.83 6.41 15.78
CA VAL A 10 -6.10 7.43 14.76
C VAL A 10 -4.78 7.97 14.20
N TYR A 11 -4.65 7.97 12.90
CA TYR A 11 -3.46 8.42 12.19
C TYR A 11 -3.81 9.42 11.10
N LYS A 12 -2.80 10.14 10.57
CA LYS A 12 -3.00 11.09 9.47
C LYS A 12 -2.50 10.51 8.16
N ARG A 13 -3.31 10.66 7.12
CA ARG A 13 -2.90 10.42 5.77
C ARG A 13 -2.15 11.64 5.23
N GLN A 14 -1.13 11.41 4.39
CA GLN A 14 -0.28 12.46 3.83
C GLN A 14 -0.77 12.93 2.45
N SER A 15 -1.08 12.01 1.54
CA SER A 15 -1.47 12.34 0.15
C SER A 15 -2.27 11.24 -0.52
N LEU A 16 -2.98 11.64 -1.59
CA LEU A 16 -3.75 10.79 -2.49
C LEU A 16 -3.24 10.91 -3.92
N HIS A 17 -3.30 9.82 -4.67
CA HIS A 17 -2.86 9.75 -6.05
C HIS A 17 -3.74 8.81 -6.87
N ILE A 18 -3.97 9.15 -8.14
CA ILE A 18 -4.68 8.33 -9.12
C ILE A 18 -3.74 8.04 -10.29
N SER A 19 -3.72 6.79 -10.72
CA SER A 19 -3.03 6.33 -11.93
C SER A 19 -4.05 6.09 -13.03
N ASN A 20 -4.24 7.05 -13.92
CA ASN A 20 -5.17 6.93 -15.06
C ASN A 20 -4.48 6.54 -16.37
N ASN A 21 -3.16 6.54 -16.42
CA ASN A 21 -2.36 6.26 -17.60
C ASN A 21 -1.80 4.83 -17.62
N SER A 22 -1.46 4.33 -18.82
CA SER A 22 -0.84 3.01 -19.00
C SER A 22 0.62 2.95 -18.54
N ASP A 23 1.27 4.10 -18.35
CA ASP A 23 2.62 4.20 -17.81
C ASP A 23 2.67 4.10 -16.28
N ILE A 24 3.87 4.10 -15.70
CA ILE A 24 4.07 4.10 -14.24
C ILE A 24 4.09 5.56 -13.75
N SER A 25 2.98 6.26 -13.91
CA SER A 25 2.78 7.57 -13.32
C SER A 25 1.49 7.61 -12.52
N ASN A 26 1.42 8.50 -11.56
CA ASN A 26 0.19 8.88 -10.88
C ASN A 26 0.19 10.37 -10.60
N GLU A 27 -1.00 10.93 -10.48
CA GLU A 27 -1.21 12.35 -10.22
C GLU A 27 -1.78 12.54 -8.82
N SER A 28 -1.32 13.60 -8.14
CA SER A 28 -1.86 13.95 -6.83
C SER A 28 -3.29 14.50 -6.97
N THR A 29 -4.15 14.13 -6.06
CA THR A 29 -5.53 14.62 -5.98
C THR A 29 -5.92 14.95 -4.55
N GLU A 30 -6.88 15.87 -4.40
CA GLU A 30 -7.42 16.22 -3.09
C GLU A 30 -8.46 15.22 -2.61
N THR A 31 -9.10 14.48 -3.52
CA THR A 31 -10.15 13.50 -3.21
C THR A 31 -10.04 12.28 -4.10
N ILE A 32 -10.43 11.12 -3.58
CA ILE A 32 -10.72 9.92 -4.34
C ILE A 32 -12.09 9.37 -3.94
N GLN A 33 -12.85 8.91 -4.92
CA GLN A 33 -14.04 8.10 -4.70
C GLN A 33 -13.64 6.63 -4.78
N VAL A 34 -14.08 5.84 -3.81
CA VAL A 34 -13.84 4.39 -3.79
C VAL A 34 -15.16 3.65 -3.91
N GLU A 35 -15.18 2.67 -4.81
CA GLU A 35 -16.29 1.78 -5.09
C GLU A 35 -15.86 0.33 -4.94
N PHE A 36 -16.78 -0.63 -4.94
CA PHE A 36 -16.46 -2.04 -4.69
C PHE A 36 -15.50 -2.67 -5.70
N ASP A 37 -15.28 -2.04 -6.84
CA ASP A 37 -14.31 -2.46 -7.86
C ASP A 37 -12.99 -1.67 -7.79
N GLY A 38 -12.87 -0.70 -6.87
CA GLY A 38 -11.64 0.05 -6.63
C GLY A 38 -11.79 1.56 -6.61
N ILE A 39 -10.71 2.27 -6.89
CA ILE A 39 -10.66 3.73 -6.96
C ILE A 39 -11.18 4.18 -8.32
N VAL A 40 -12.18 5.08 -8.31
CA VAL A 40 -12.74 5.66 -9.55
C VAL A 40 -11.62 6.36 -10.33
N GLU A 41 -11.59 6.16 -11.65
CA GLU A 41 -10.56 6.66 -12.58
C GLU A 41 -9.16 6.07 -12.43
N ASP A 42 -8.93 5.15 -11.48
CA ASP A 42 -7.64 4.45 -11.40
C ASP A 42 -7.59 3.25 -12.35
N LYS A 43 -6.44 3.04 -12.98
CA LYS A 43 -6.23 1.93 -13.94
C LYS A 43 -6.35 0.53 -13.34
N HIS A 44 -6.20 0.41 -12.02
CA HIS A 44 -6.35 -0.87 -11.31
C HIS A 44 -7.80 -1.15 -10.90
N ARG A 45 -8.74 -0.23 -11.21
CA ARG A 45 -10.15 -0.41 -10.93
C ARG A 45 -10.72 -1.59 -11.73
N SER A 46 -11.06 -2.65 -11.04
CA SER A 46 -11.72 -3.84 -11.61
C SER A 46 -12.12 -4.80 -10.50
N TYR A 47 -13.17 -5.61 -10.72
CA TYR A 47 -13.49 -6.75 -9.87
C TYR A 47 -12.51 -7.93 -10.05
N MET A 48 -11.90 -8.03 -11.22
CA MET A 48 -11.03 -9.15 -11.59
C MET A 48 -9.70 -8.64 -12.13
N ARG A 49 -8.67 -9.46 -12.02
CA ARG A 49 -7.36 -9.24 -12.63
C ARG A 49 -6.75 -10.56 -13.10
N GLY A 50 -5.76 -10.46 -13.97
CA GLY A 50 -4.87 -11.59 -14.25
C GLY A 50 -3.90 -11.80 -13.09
N ALA A 51 -3.52 -13.05 -12.86
CA ALA A 51 -2.42 -13.38 -11.96
C ALA A 51 -1.09 -12.89 -12.54
N TYR A 52 -0.21 -12.39 -11.65
CA TYR A 52 1.15 -12.01 -12.02
C TYR A 52 2.10 -13.21 -11.98
N GLU A 53 3.23 -13.09 -12.64
CA GLU A 53 4.34 -14.04 -12.51
C GLU A 53 4.72 -14.24 -11.04
N GLY A 54 4.89 -15.50 -10.62
CA GLY A 54 5.27 -15.86 -9.25
C GLY A 54 4.13 -15.95 -8.25
N GLU A 55 2.88 -15.75 -8.65
CA GLU A 55 1.71 -16.04 -7.81
C GLU A 55 1.42 -17.55 -7.74
N SER A 56 0.52 -17.96 -6.84
CA SER A 56 0.16 -19.37 -6.59
C SER A 56 -0.56 -20.06 -7.75
N VAL A 57 -0.99 -19.31 -8.76
CA VAL A 57 -1.65 -19.82 -9.98
C VAL A 57 -0.88 -19.33 -11.20
N PRO A 58 -1.01 -19.98 -12.37
CA PRO A 58 -0.33 -19.57 -13.61
C PRO A 58 -0.60 -18.10 -13.96
N GLU A 59 0.43 -17.43 -14.49
CA GLU A 59 0.31 -16.06 -14.98
C GLU A 59 -0.86 -15.90 -15.96
N GLY A 60 -1.59 -14.79 -15.85
CA GLY A 60 -2.76 -14.48 -16.66
C GLY A 60 -4.04 -15.19 -16.23
N THR A 61 -4.00 -16.14 -15.27
CA THR A 61 -5.22 -16.73 -14.73
C THR A 61 -6.12 -15.66 -14.14
N VAL A 62 -7.38 -15.58 -14.60
CA VAL A 62 -8.35 -14.61 -14.09
C VAL A 62 -8.72 -14.95 -12.65
N ARG A 63 -8.59 -13.97 -11.77
CA ARG A 63 -8.91 -14.08 -10.35
C ARG A 63 -9.54 -12.78 -9.82
N ARG A 64 -10.09 -12.82 -8.59
CA ARG A 64 -10.56 -11.63 -7.89
C ARG A 64 -9.43 -10.59 -7.81
N ASN A 65 -9.74 -9.34 -8.06
CA ASN A 65 -8.79 -8.26 -7.86
C ASN A 65 -8.66 -7.96 -6.35
N ASP A 66 -7.57 -8.39 -5.78
CA ASP A 66 -7.16 -8.14 -4.39
C ASP A 66 -6.21 -6.93 -4.28
N ARG A 67 -6.04 -6.16 -5.36
CA ARG A 67 -5.12 -5.04 -5.50
C ARG A 67 -5.82 -3.80 -6.09
N GLN A 68 -7.05 -3.52 -5.62
CA GLN A 68 -7.86 -2.40 -6.06
C GLN A 68 -7.30 -1.03 -5.64
N TRP A 69 -6.46 -1.04 -4.60
CA TRP A 69 -5.70 0.11 -4.12
C TRP A 69 -4.32 -0.32 -3.62
N SER A 70 -3.40 0.64 -3.59
CA SER A 70 -2.08 0.47 -3.00
C SER A 70 -1.74 1.64 -2.08
N ALA A 71 -1.03 1.35 -1.00
CA ALA A 71 -0.65 2.37 -0.03
C ALA A 71 0.77 2.17 0.51
N VAL A 72 1.41 3.27 0.88
CA VAL A 72 2.76 3.31 1.46
C VAL A 72 2.77 4.14 2.73
N SER A 73 3.82 4.01 3.55
CA SER A 73 4.08 4.84 4.72
C SER A 73 5.25 5.77 4.46
N LEU A 74 5.10 7.04 4.84
CA LEU A 74 6.16 8.04 4.72
C LEU A 74 7.42 7.62 5.49
N GLU A 75 7.27 7.07 6.68
CA GLU A 75 8.36 6.60 7.52
C GLU A 75 9.10 5.41 6.90
N GLU A 76 8.37 4.52 6.21
CA GLU A 76 8.97 3.38 5.51
C GLU A 76 9.65 3.83 4.22
N LEU A 77 9.09 4.78 3.49
CA LEU A 77 9.74 5.42 2.34
C LEU A 77 11.08 6.07 2.73
N THR A 78 11.11 6.78 3.87
CA THR A 78 12.35 7.37 4.41
C THR A 78 13.40 6.30 4.70
N LYS A 79 13.01 5.19 5.35
CA LYS A 79 13.95 4.07 5.61
C LYS A 79 14.49 3.43 4.34
N ILE A 80 13.66 3.29 3.31
CA ILE A 80 14.09 2.76 2.01
C ILE A 80 15.08 3.73 1.37
N GLN A 81 14.77 5.03 1.35
CA GLN A 81 15.62 6.10 0.82
C GLN A 81 17.01 6.09 1.51
N GLU A 82 17.02 6.07 2.83
CA GLU A 82 18.27 6.02 3.63
C GLU A 82 19.07 4.76 3.33
N SER A 83 18.42 3.59 3.30
CA SER A 83 19.07 2.30 2.99
C SER A 83 19.66 2.23 1.58
N MET A 84 19.11 3.00 0.65
CA MET A 84 19.60 3.13 -0.73
C MET A 84 20.57 4.31 -0.91
N GLU A 85 20.79 5.12 0.14
CA GLU A 85 21.61 6.34 0.10
C GLU A 85 21.15 7.32 -1.00
N LEU A 86 19.82 7.41 -1.24
CA LEU A 86 19.29 8.27 -2.29
C LEU A 86 19.41 9.76 -1.91
N GLU A 87 19.89 10.57 -2.83
CA GLU A 87 19.99 12.02 -2.68
C GLU A 87 18.61 12.70 -2.71
N THR A 88 17.71 12.17 -3.54
CA THR A 88 16.35 12.68 -3.72
C THR A 88 15.31 11.87 -2.95
N THR A 89 14.24 12.54 -2.50
CA THR A 89 13.18 11.94 -1.72
C THR A 89 12.40 10.90 -2.51
N LEU A 90 12.23 9.72 -1.91
CA LEU A 90 11.32 8.70 -2.42
C LEU A 90 9.89 9.05 -2.00
N THR A 91 8.96 9.08 -2.97
CA THR A 91 7.57 9.50 -2.74
C THR A 91 6.58 8.40 -3.10
N ALA A 92 5.32 8.57 -2.69
CA ALA A 92 4.22 7.71 -3.14
C ALA A 92 4.08 7.72 -4.66
N THR A 93 4.26 8.88 -5.29
CA THR A 93 4.28 9.04 -6.76
C THR A 93 5.38 8.23 -7.41
N THR A 94 6.59 8.23 -6.86
CA THR A 94 7.69 7.39 -7.35
C THR A 94 7.30 5.93 -7.40
N LEU A 95 6.61 5.45 -6.36
CA LEU A 95 6.18 4.06 -6.24
C LEU A 95 4.79 3.79 -6.82
N THR A 96 4.14 4.77 -7.45
CA THR A 96 2.77 4.68 -7.99
C THR A 96 1.73 4.19 -6.97
N ALA A 97 1.88 4.56 -5.71
CA ALA A 97 0.93 4.22 -4.67
C ALA A 97 -0.24 5.21 -4.65
N ASN A 98 -1.46 4.72 -4.43
CA ASN A 98 -2.67 5.55 -4.37
C ASN A 98 -2.76 6.37 -3.08
N LEU A 99 -2.27 5.84 -1.96
CA LEU A 99 -2.33 6.49 -0.66
C LEU A 99 -0.95 6.51 -0.01
N CYS A 100 -0.63 7.62 0.66
CA CYS A 100 0.52 7.71 1.54
C CYS A 100 0.06 8.05 2.96
N PHE A 101 0.45 7.25 3.93
CA PHE A 101 0.12 7.47 5.33
C PHE A 101 1.33 7.95 6.12
N LYS A 102 1.04 8.65 7.23
CA LYS A 102 2.04 9.07 8.22
C LYS A 102 1.60 8.62 9.60
N GLY A 103 2.56 8.16 10.40
CA GLY A 103 2.36 7.86 11.83
C GLY A 103 1.92 6.42 12.11
N ILE A 104 1.56 5.60 11.10
CA ILE A 104 1.16 4.20 11.33
C ILE A 104 2.41 3.33 11.52
N PRO A 105 2.64 2.78 12.72
CA PRO A 105 3.82 1.96 12.97
C PRO A 105 3.80 0.66 12.15
N ASN A 106 4.95 0.30 11.55
CA ASN A 106 5.10 -0.94 10.79
C ASN A 106 3.98 -1.17 9.76
N PHE A 107 3.61 -0.11 9.04
CA PHE A 107 2.47 -0.08 8.13
C PHE A 107 2.43 -1.28 7.17
N SER A 108 3.55 -1.58 6.51
CA SER A 108 3.66 -2.70 5.57
C SER A 108 3.50 -4.09 6.20
N GLN A 109 3.38 -4.17 7.52
CA GLN A 109 3.23 -5.41 8.27
C GLN A 109 1.83 -5.57 8.89
N LEU A 110 0.91 -4.65 8.61
CA LEU A 110 -0.49 -4.83 9.02
C LEU A 110 -1.03 -6.14 8.43
N PRO A 111 -1.62 -6.99 9.26
CA PRO A 111 -2.11 -8.29 8.79
C PRO A 111 -3.28 -8.14 7.82
N LYS A 112 -3.41 -9.12 6.92
CA LYS A 112 -4.60 -9.27 6.07
C LYS A 112 -5.88 -9.21 6.91
N GLY A 113 -6.89 -8.51 6.41
CA GLY A 113 -8.15 -8.27 7.10
C GLY A 113 -8.14 -7.05 8.03
N SER A 114 -7.00 -6.36 8.20
CA SER A 114 -6.97 -5.06 8.87
C SER A 114 -7.75 -4.04 8.06
N GLN A 115 -8.42 -3.10 8.73
CA GLN A 115 -9.27 -2.09 8.11
C GLN A 115 -8.69 -0.70 8.33
N LEU A 116 -8.71 0.10 7.27
CA LEU A 116 -8.42 1.53 7.27
C LEU A 116 -9.75 2.26 7.14
N CYS A 117 -10.24 2.85 8.25
CA CYS A 117 -11.56 3.47 8.34
C CYS A 117 -11.43 4.99 8.24
N PHE A 118 -12.18 5.60 7.32
CA PHE A 118 -12.15 7.04 7.03
C PHE A 118 -13.36 7.77 7.60
N PRO A 119 -13.29 9.11 7.84
CA PRO A 119 -14.39 9.90 8.41
C PRO A 119 -15.68 9.86 7.59
N SER A 120 -15.59 9.69 6.28
CA SER A 120 -16.74 9.54 5.37
C SER A 120 -17.51 8.23 5.56
N GLY A 121 -16.97 7.29 6.34
CA GLY A 121 -17.48 5.92 6.45
C GLY A 121 -16.85 4.95 5.45
N ALA A 122 -16.05 5.41 4.49
CA ALA A 122 -15.31 4.52 3.59
C ALA A 122 -14.35 3.63 4.38
N ILE A 123 -14.24 2.36 3.98
CA ILE A 123 -13.35 1.38 4.61
C ILE A 123 -12.55 0.67 3.51
N LEU A 124 -11.23 0.71 3.66
CA LEU A 124 -10.31 -0.07 2.85
C LEU A 124 -9.79 -1.25 3.66
N MET A 125 -9.88 -2.47 3.11
CA MET A 125 -9.41 -3.68 3.76
C MET A 125 -8.09 -4.15 3.17
N VAL A 126 -7.12 -4.43 4.03
CA VAL A 126 -5.81 -4.97 3.66
C VAL A 126 -5.97 -6.42 3.17
N GLU A 127 -5.47 -6.71 1.98
CA GLU A 127 -5.43 -8.06 1.41
C GLU A 127 -4.04 -8.68 1.45
N ASP A 128 -3.01 -7.90 1.19
CA ASP A 128 -1.65 -8.43 1.17
C ASP A 128 -0.59 -7.33 1.31
N TYR A 129 0.61 -7.76 1.62
CA TYR A 129 1.82 -6.98 1.44
C TYR A 129 2.09 -6.74 -0.04
N ASN A 130 2.56 -5.55 -0.39
CA ASN A 130 2.95 -5.22 -1.75
C ASN A 130 4.45 -5.54 -1.98
N PRO A 131 4.81 -6.65 -2.63
CA PRO A 131 6.22 -7.02 -2.78
C PRO A 131 6.95 -6.03 -3.70
N PRO A 132 8.22 -5.67 -3.38
CA PRO A 132 9.03 -4.87 -4.27
C PRO A 132 9.44 -5.69 -5.51
N CYS A 133 9.34 -5.08 -6.71
CA CYS A 133 9.67 -5.74 -7.97
C CYS A 133 10.90 -5.13 -8.65
N SER A 134 11.52 -5.90 -9.55
CA SER A 134 12.69 -5.48 -10.34
C SER A 134 12.37 -4.30 -11.25
N TYR A 135 11.16 -4.25 -11.83
CA TYR A 135 10.72 -3.18 -12.69
C TYR A 135 10.70 -1.81 -11.96
N MET A 136 10.17 -1.75 -10.75
CA MET A 136 10.23 -0.55 -9.93
C MET A 136 11.68 -0.19 -9.55
N SER A 137 12.51 -1.18 -9.29
CA SER A 137 13.93 -0.96 -9.00
C SER A 137 14.67 -0.34 -10.19
N GLU A 138 14.37 -0.77 -11.40
CA GLU A 138 14.92 -0.20 -12.63
C GLU A 138 14.43 1.25 -12.86
N LYS A 139 13.14 1.51 -12.65
CA LYS A 139 12.60 2.87 -12.74
C LYS A 139 13.30 3.82 -11.76
N ILE A 140 13.50 3.41 -10.52
CA ILE A 140 14.19 4.23 -9.51
C ILE A 140 15.65 4.44 -9.91
N ALA A 141 16.34 3.43 -10.44
CA ALA A 141 17.71 3.56 -10.92
C ALA A 141 17.86 4.54 -12.12
N GLN A 142 16.79 4.71 -12.91
CA GLN A 142 16.76 5.67 -14.03
C GLN A 142 16.42 7.10 -13.60
N THR A 143 15.74 7.28 -12.48
CA THR A 143 15.17 8.58 -12.07
C THR A 143 15.79 9.17 -10.80
N HIS A 144 16.61 8.41 -10.08
CA HIS A 144 17.22 8.81 -8.81
C HIS A 144 18.73 8.58 -8.84
N THR A 145 19.43 9.37 -8.06
CA THR A 145 20.87 9.25 -7.80
C THR A 145 21.13 9.00 -6.32
N THR A 146 22.21 8.30 -6.03
CA THR A 146 22.72 8.15 -4.68
C THR A 146 23.56 9.36 -4.28
N THR A 147 23.84 9.55 -3.01
CA THR A 147 24.72 10.60 -2.45
C THR A 147 26.13 10.59 -3.04
N SER A 148 26.55 9.49 -3.68
CA SER A 148 27.79 9.41 -4.44
C SER A 148 27.68 9.91 -5.89
N GLY A 149 26.50 10.41 -6.30
CA GLY A 149 26.22 10.88 -7.66
C GLY A 149 26.04 9.76 -8.70
N GLN A 150 25.95 8.51 -8.27
CA GLN A 150 25.75 7.36 -9.17
C GLN A 150 24.30 6.85 -9.09
N PRO A 151 23.77 6.25 -10.17
CA PRO A 151 22.47 5.59 -10.10
C PRO A 151 22.51 4.43 -9.10
N PRO A 152 21.40 4.15 -8.40
CA PRO A 152 21.29 2.98 -7.52
C PRO A 152 21.53 1.68 -8.27
N LYS A 153 22.09 0.67 -7.60
CA LYS A 153 22.26 -0.66 -8.18
C LYS A 153 20.92 -1.27 -8.56
N ARG A 154 20.88 -2.05 -9.65
CA ARG A 154 19.67 -2.63 -10.27
C ARG A 154 18.67 -3.26 -9.27
N LEU A 155 19.11 -3.92 -8.21
CA LEU A 155 18.25 -4.57 -7.22
C LEU A 155 18.28 -3.89 -5.85
N ALA A 156 18.79 -2.64 -5.77
CA ALA A 156 18.90 -1.93 -4.49
C ALA A 156 17.52 -1.72 -3.85
N PHE A 157 16.53 -1.28 -4.64
CA PHE A 157 15.17 -1.10 -4.16
C PHE A 157 14.53 -2.41 -3.68
N VAL A 158 14.69 -3.52 -4.41
CA VAL A 158 14.14 -4.82 -4.01
C VAL A 158 14.65 -5.25 -2.64
N LYS A 159 15.92 -4.99 -2.35
CA LYS A 159 16.54 -5.30 -1.06
C LYS A 159 16.08 -4.35 0.04
N ALA A 160 16.14 -3.04 -0.21
CA ALA A 160 15.82 -2.00 0.75
C ALA A 160 14.32 -1.98 1.13
N ALA A 161 13.44 -2.21 0.16
CA ALA A 161 11.99 -2.16 0.33
C ALA A 161 11.37 -3.48 0.83
N LYS A 162 12.17 -4.51 1.12
CA LYS A 162 11.66 -5.77 1.65
C LYS A 162 10.92 -5.53 2.97
N ARG A 163 9.60 -5.85 3.01
CA ARG A 163 8.66 -5.59 4.12
C ARG A 163 8.40 -4.11 4.42
N LEU A 164 8.76 -3.20 3.50
CA LEU A 164 8.57 -1.76 3.63
C LEU A 164 7.88 -1.14 2.39
N ARG A 165 7.53 -1.97 1.37
CA ARG A 165 6.97 -1.50 0.09
C ARG A 165 5.52 -1.02 0.21
N GLY A 166 4.85 -1.27 1.34
CA GLY A 166 3.46 -0.93 1.53
C GLY A 166 2.51 -2.12 1.38
N LEU A 167 1.25 -1.80 1.24
CA LEU A 167 0.13 -2.73 1.24
C LEU A 167 -0.73 -2.56 0.00
N VAL A 168 -1.49 -3.60 -0.30
CA VAL A 168 -2.57 -3.61 -1.28
C VAL A 168 -3.84 -4.17 -0.67
N GLY A 169 -4.98 -3.83 -1.26
CA GLY A 169 -6.23 -4.34 -0.74
C GLY A 169 -7.44 -4.01 -1.59
N VAL A 170 -8.60 -4.16 -0.98
CA VAL A 170 -9.91 -3.99 -1.60
C VAL A 170 -10.74 -2.95 -0.86
N VAL A 171 -11.76 -2.44 -1.50
CA VAL A 171 -12.77 -1.57 -0.89
C VAL A 171 -13.80 -2.46 -0.18
N ASP A 172 -13.93 -2.28 1.13
CA ASP A 172 -14.91 -2.98 1.97
C ASP A 172 -16.20 -2.16 2.12
N VAL A 173 -16.07 -0.83 2.26
CA VAL A 173 -17.20 0.11 2.28
C VAL A 173 -16.88 1.28 1.35
N VAL A 174 -17.81 1.57 0.46
CA VAL A 174 -17.71 2.66 -0.53
C VAL A 174 -17.77 4.04 0.13
N GLY A 175 -17.20 5.05 -0.51
CA GLY A 175 -17.28 6.42 -0.04
C GLY A 175 -16.24 7.33 -0.67
N VAL A 176 -16.11 8.54 -0.12
CA VAL A 176 -15.13 9.55 -0.56
C VAL A 176 -14.03 9.65 0.50
N ILE A 177 -12.79 9.68 0.04
CA ILE A 177 -11.60 9.85 0.90
C ILE A 177 -10.92 11.16 0.50
N ASN A 178 -10.69 12.08 1.45
CA ASN A 178 -10.08 13.37 1.18
C ASN A 178 -8.61 13.42 1.63
N ALA A 179 -7.81 14.24 0.98
CA ALA A 179 -6.46 14.53 1.41
C ALA A 179 -6.47 15.10 2.85
N GLY A 180 -5.59 14.58 3.71
CA GLY A 180 -5.53 15.01 5.11
C GLY A 180 -6.55 14.37 6.07
N ASP A 181 -7.50 13.54 5.59
CA ASP A 181 -8.41 12.80 6.48
C ASP A 181 -7.63 12.02 7.54
N GLU A 182 -8.14 11.97 8.75
CA GLU A 182 -7.65 11.07 9.77
C GLU A 182 -8.15 9.64 9.48
N VAL A 183 -7.29 8.65 9.64
CA VAL A 183 -7.63 7.24 9.44
C VAL A 183 -7.59 6.50 10.77
N THR A 184 -8.64 5.74 11.06
CA THR A 184 -8.64 4.78 12.17
C THR A 184 -8.23 3.41 11.67
N VAL A 185 -7.16 2.84 12.22
CA VAL A 185 -6.68 1.51 11.87
C VAL A 185 -7.27 0.49 12.84
N LYS A 186 -8.05 -0.45 12.32
CA LYS A 186 -8.52 -1.63 13.04
C LYS A 186 -7.67 -2.82 12.63
N VAL A 187 -6.74 -3.20 13.48
CA VAL A 187 -5.87 -4.35 13.20
C VAL A 187 -6.67 -5.64 13.30
N PHE A 188 -6.49 -6.53 12.34
CA PHE A 188 -7.13 -7.85 12.37
C PHE A 188 -6.68 -8.65 13.60
N ASP A 189 -7.65 -9.10 14.40
CA ASP A 189 -7.40 -9.94 15.59
C ASP A 189 -7.37 -11.42 15.21
N SER A 190 -6.19 -12.02 15.24
CA SER A 190 -5.98 -13.44 14.99
C SER A 190 -6.19 -14.33 16.23
N SER A 191 -6.71 -13.82 17.34
CA SER A 191 -6.90 -14.57 18.59
C SER A 191 -7.74 -15.84 18.41
N ARG A 192 -8.73 -15.82 17.50
CA ARG A 192 -9.52 -17.01 17.13
C ARG A 192 -8.68 -18.09 16.46
N LEU A 193 -7.72 -17.71 15.61
CA LEU A 193 -6.79 -18.66 14.99
C LEU A 193 -5.89 -19.31 16.04
N SER A 194 -5.32 -18.52 16.94
CA SER A 194 -4.51 -19.01 18.04
C SER A 194 -5.28 -19.97 18.94
N ALA A 195 -6.55 -19.64 19.26
CA ALA A 195 -7.45 -20.50 20.04
C ALA A 195 -7.82 -21.80 19.29
N PHE A 196 -7.90 -21.78 17.96
CA PHE A 196 -8.11 -22.97 17.14
C PHE A 196 -6.86 -23.86 17.13
N LEU A 197 -5.68 -23.27 16.83
CA LEU A 197 -4.42 -24.02 16.78
C LEU A 197 -4.02 -24.65 18.11
N SER A 198 -4.46 -24.09 19.24
CA SER A 198 -4.21 -24.67 20.57
C SER A 198 -5.06 -25.92 20.87
N LYS A 199 -6.04 -26.26 20.00
CA LYS A 199 -6.94 -27.41 20.14
C LYS A 199 -6.59 -28.58 19.23
N ILE A 200 -5.63 -28.41 18.34
CA ILE A 200 -5.11 -29.46 17.44
C ILE A 200 -3.67 -29.81 17.80
#